data_dc8e22438028dcf62bc8b7424c9fb6a0
#
_entry.id   dc8e22438028dcf62bc8b7424c9fb6a0
#
_cell.length_a   1.000
_cell.length_b   1.000
_cell.length_c   1.000
_cell.angle_alpha   90.00
_cell.angle_beta   90.00
_cell.angle_gamma   90.00
#
_symmetry.space_group_name_H-M   'P 1'
#
loop_
_entity.id
_entity.type
_entity.pdbx_description
1 polymer ?
#
loop_
_entity_poly.entity_id
_entity_poly.type
_entity_poly.pdbx_seq_one_letter_code
_entity_poly.pdbx_strand_id
1 'polypeptide(L)'
;MLELAGRISGHLRSLSWPHIAAVVLPIIAGILFGVWDWNRYQNYYGRLDAHGVETQARVIAKYTGTAGNARSSAYYRMQVEFSVDNTLRRGVVDVTRRYFKRHDAPDRVPIRYLPEDPQIRELDPAMRNRSDGIAIVIIFLFIGLANGVMGIGKEEGKRTQAKGGEEQ
;
A
#
# COMPACT_ATOMS: atom_id res chain seq x y z
N MET A 1 -36.50 -8.79 -14.92
CA MET A 1 -35.52 -8.78 -13.82
C MET A 1 -35.43 -10.11 -13.04
N LEU A 2 -36.51 -10.83 -12.81
CA LEU A 2 -36.51 -12.13 -12.08
C LEU A 2 -35.81 -13.28 -12.82
N GLU A 3 -35.84 -13.31 -14.16
CA GLU A 3 -35.16 -14.35 -14.96
C GLU A 3 -33.64 -14.30 -14.92
N LEU A 4 -33.05 -13.10 -14.81
CA LEU A 4 -31.59 -12.92 -14.67
C LEU A 4 -31.09 -13.44 -13.31
N ALA A 5 -31.87 -13.25 -12.25
CA ALA A 5 -31.52 -13.73 -10.91
C ALA A 5 -31.55 -15.28 -10.85
N GLY A 6 -32.47 -15.93 -11.55
CA GLY A 6 -32.56 -17.40 -11.63
C GLY A 6 -31.36 -18.03 -12.39
N ARG A 7 -30.85 -17.41 -13.44
CA ARG A 7 -29.67 -17.88 -14.19
C ARG A 7 -28.38 -17.76 -13.39
N ILE A 8 -28.23 -16.69 -12.62
CA ILE A 8 -27.02 -16.46 -11.78
C ILE A 8 -26.97 -17.48 -10.63
N SER A 9 -28.12 -17.79 -10.00
CA SER A 9 -28.17 -18.76 -8.90
C SER A 9 -27.88 -20.20 -9.32
N GLY A 10 -28.23 -20.57 -10.55
CA GLY A 10 -27.92 -21.89 -11.13
C GLY A 10 -26.43 -22.11 -11.40
N HIS A 11 -25.72 -21.06 -11.84
CA HIS A 11 -24.27 -21.13 -12.10
C HIS A 11 -23.42 -21.20 -10.82
N LEU A 12 -23.86 -20.57 -9.74
CA LEU A 12 -23.14 -20.60 -8.46
C LEU A 12 -23.14 -21.98 -7.79
N ARG A 13 -24.13 -22.81 -8.05
CA ARG A 13 -24.22 -24.18 -7.50
C ARG A 13 -23.26 -25.19 -8.14
N SER A 14 -22.74 -24.92 -9.33
CA SER A 14 -21.81 -25.80 -10.03
C SER A 14 -20.32 -25.46 -9.79
N LEU A 15 -19.99 -24.33 -9.14
CA LEU A 15 -18.61 -24.02 -8.83
C LEU A 15 -18.13 -24.91 -7.68
N SER A 16 -17.08 -25.68 -7.94
CA SER A 16 -16.41 -26.45 -6.89
C SER A 16 -15.77 -25.53 -5.85
N TRP A 17 -15.80 -25.93 -4.58
CA TRP A 17 -15.27 -25.16 -3.46
C TRP A 17 -13.86 -24.56 -3.70
N PRO A 18 -12.87 -25.28 -4.31
CA PRO A 18 -11.56 -24.70 -4.59
C PRO A 18 -11.58 -23.51 -5.55
N HIS A 19 -12.52 -23.45 -6.50
CA HIS A 19 -12.64 -22.29 -7.40
C HIS A 19 -13.18 -21.06 -6.68
N ILE A 20 -14.17 -21.26 -5.81
CA ILE A 20 -14.70 -20.16 -4.97
C ILE A 20 -13.57 -19.62 -4.06
N ALA A 21 -12.82 -20.51 -3.43
CA ALA A 21 -11.71 -20.12 -2.56
C ALA A 21 -10.62 -19.35 -3.32
N ALA A 22 -10.28 -19.77 -4.54
CA ALA A 22 -9.27 -19.11 -5.37
C ALA A 22 -9.64 -17.66 -5.78
N VAL A 23 -10.93 -17.34 -5.82
CA VAL A 23 -11.43 -15.98 -6.07
C VAL A 23 -11.56 -15.18 -4.79
N VAL A 24 -12.17 -15.76 -3.77
CA VAL A 24 -12.55 -15.05 -2.54
C VAL A 24 -11.35 -14.75 -1.64
N LEU A 25 -10.40 -15.68 -1.52
CA LEU A 25 -9.24 -15.47 -0.63
C LEU A 25 -8.36 -14.28 -1.02
N PRO A 26 -7.99 -14.05 -2.30
CA PRO A 26 -7.24 -12.85 -2.69
C PRO A 26 -8.02 -11.56 -2.39
N ILE A 27 -9.33 -11.54 -2.62
CA ILE A 27 -10.17 -10.36 -2.35
C ILE A 27 -10.17 -10.05 -0.85
N ILE A 28 -10.38 -11.04 0.00
CA ILE A 28 -10.33 -10.87 1.46
C ILE A 28 -8.94 -10.38 1.89
N ALA A 29 -7.86 -11.00 1.38
CA ALA A 29 -6.50 -10.60 1.69
C ALA A 29 -6.23 -9.14 1.29
N GLY A 30 -6.70 -8.71 0.11
CA GLY A 30 -6.59 -7.33 -0.34
C GLY A 30 -7.33 -6.34 0.57
N ILE A 31 -8.55 -6.68 0.99
CA ILE A 31 -9.34 -5.85 1.91
C ILE A 31 -8.64 -5.74 3.28
N LEU A 32 -8.18 -6.85 3.85
CA LEU A 32 -7.48 -6.88 5.13
C LEU A 32 -6.19 -6.06 5.07
N PHE A 33 -5.43 -6.18 3.97
CA PHE A 33 -4.23 -5.38 3.77
C PHE A 33 -4.55 -3.89 3.66
N GLY A 34 -5.59 -3.52 2.90
CA GLY A 34 -6.04 -2.13 2.77
C GLY A 34 -6.46 -1.50 4.11
N VAL A 35 -7.19 -2.25 4.94
CA VAL A 35 -7.59 -1.80 6.29
C VAL A 35 -6.35 -1.64 7.19
N TRP A 36 -5.41 -2.59 7.13
CA TRP A 36 -4.18 -2.52 7.90
C TRP A 36 -3.31 -1.32 7.50
N ASP A 37 -3.12 -1.08 6.20
CA ASP A 37 -2.34 0.06 5.69
C ASP A 37 -3.01 1.40 6.03
N TRP A 38 -4.35 1.48 5.91
CA TRP A 38 -5.12 2.63 6.34
C TRP A 38 -4.94 2.94 7.83
N ASN A 39 -5.05 1.91 8.68
CA ASN A 39 -4.89 2.06 10.13
C ASN A 39 -3.46 2.52 10.49
N ARG A 40 -2.45 1.96 9.84
CA ARG A 40 -1.06 2.39 9.97
C ARG A 40 -0.87 3.85 9.57
N TYR A 41 -1.47 4.26 8.45
CA TYR A 41 -1.43 5.64 7.97
C TYR A 41 -2.08 6.59 8.98
N GLN A 42 -3.23 6.27 9.50
CA GLN A 42 -3.94 7.09 10.49
C GLN A 42 -3.18 7.18 11.82
N ASN A 43 -2.58 6.08 12.27
CA ASN A 43 -1.79 6.08 13.50
C ASN A 43 -0.52 6.93 13.39
N TYR A 44 0.04 7.07 12.21
CA TYR A 44 1.24 7.89 12.00
C TYR A 44 0.86 9.32 11.59
N TYR A 45 0.28 9.49 10.42
CA TYR A 45 0.02 10.81 9.85
C TYR A 45 -1.24 11.47 10.42
N GLY A 46 -2.28 10.70 10.75
CA GLY A 46 -3.48 11.24 11.35
C GLY A 46 -3.22 11.85 12.72
N ARG A 47 -2.40 11.20 13.56
CA ARG A 47 -1.97 11.76 14.84
C ARG A 47 -1.10 13.00 14.65
N LEU A 48 -0.17 12.96 13.67
CA LEU A 48 0.69 14.09 13.35
C LEU A 48 -0.12 15.30 12.85
N ASP A 49 -1.20 15.07 12.10
CA ASP A 49 -2.08 16.14 11.62
C ASP A 49 -2.93 16.75 12.75
N ALA A 50 -3.39 15.90 13.67
CA ALA A 50 -4.24 16.36 14.78
C ALA A 50 -3.46 17.04 15.91
N HIS A 51 -2.26 16.54 16.24
CA HIS A 51 -1.51 16.94 17.44
C HIS A 51 -0.05 17.30 17.16
N GLY A 52 0.37 17.31 15.89
CA GLY A 52 1.75 17.63 15.53
C GLY A 52 2.09 19.10 15.75
N VAL A 53 3.25 19.34 16.31
CA VAL A 53 3.83 20.66 16.53
C VAL A 53 4.92 20.93 15.50
N GLU A 54 4.93 22.12 14.94
CA GLU A 54 5.94 22.58 14.01
C GLU A 54 7.08 23.29 14.74
N THR A 55 8.31 22.96 14.38
CA THR A 55 9.50 23.64 14.86
C THR A 55 10.56 23.71 13.76
N GLN A 56 11.66 24.42 14.02
CA GLN A 56 12.81 24.48 13.11
C GLN A 56 13.81 23.39 13.46
N ALA A 57 14.14 22.58 12.46
CA ALA A 57 15.21 21.60 12.55
C ALA A 57 16.44 22.06 11.76
N ARG A 58 17.63 21.72 12.24
CA ARG A 58 18.87 21.90 11.52
C ARG A 58 19.26 20.62 10.80
N VAL A 59 19.53 20.70 9.52
CA VAL A 59 20.07 19.56 8.75
C VAL A 59 21.51 19.32 9.17
N ILE A 60 21.83 18.09 9.59
CA ILE A 60 23.17 17.68 10.02
C ILE A 60 23.89 16.93 8.91
N ALA A 61 23.18 15.97 8.29
CA ALA A 61 23.74 15.10 7.26
C ALA A 61 22.67 14.67 6.25
N LYS A 62 23.14 14.27 5.09
CA LYS A 62 22.30 13.77 3.99
C LYS A 62 22.80 12.40 3.57
N TYR A 63 21.87 11.48 3.35
CA TYR A 63 22.16 10.11 2.93
C TYR A 63 21.34 9.76 1.70
N THR A 64 21.99 9.10 0.77
CA THR A 64 21.32 8.52 -0.40
C THR A 64 21.83 7.10 -0.60
N GLY A 65 20.99 6.24 -1.09
CA GLY A 65 21.35 4.86 -1.39
C GLY A 65 20.29 4.21 -2.27
N THR A 66 20.55 2.98 -2.65
CA THR A 66 19.60 2.13 -3.38
C THR A 66 19.17 1.00 -2.47
N ALA A 67 17.87 0.76 -2.37
CA ALA A 67 17.34 -0.37 -1.63
C ALA A 67 17.31 -1.60 -2.55
N GLY A 68 18.31 -2.52 -2.41
CA GLY A 68 18.33 -3.77 -3.17
C GLY A 68 19.07 -3.69 -4.52
N ASN A 69 18.66 -4.49 -5.50
CA ASN A 69 19.31 -4.66 -6.81
C ASN A 69 19.19 -3.43 -7.71
N ALA A 70 19.99 -3.35 -8.79
CA ALA A 70 20.17 -2.21 -9.70
C ALA A 70 18.90 -1.55 -10.29
N ARG A 71 17.71 -2.13 -10.09
CA ARG A 71 16.40 -1.57 -10.48
C ARG A 71 15.62 -0.94 -9.31
N SER A 72 16.20 -0.92 -8.12
CA SER A 72 15.54 -0.41 -6.91
C SER A 72 15.55 1.12 -6.89
N SER A 73 14.45 1.68 -6.36
CA SER A 73 14.32 3.13 -6.18
C SER A 73 15.37 3.66 -5.22
N ALA A 74 16.04 4.76 -5.60
CA ALA A 74 16.93 5.46 -4.70
C ALA A 74 16.12 6.04 -3.53
N TYR A 75 16.60 5.86 -2.31
CA TYR A 75 16.06 6.53 -1.15
C TYR A 75 16.89 7.79 -0.82
N TYR A 76 16.22 8.78 -0.27
CA TYR A 76 16.79 10.04 0.15
C TYR A 76 16.42 10.28 1.61
N ARG A 77 17.45 10.44 2.48
CA ARG A 77 17.28 10.64 3.92
C ARG A 77 18.05 11.84 4.39
N MET A 78 17.47 12.55 5.32
CA MET A 78 18.12 13.67 5.98
C MET A 78 18.17 13.41 7.47
N GLN A 79 19.37 13.57 8.06
CA GLN A 79 19.52 13.61 9.51
C GLN A 79 19.34 15.04 9.96
N VAL A 80 18.44 15.22 10.91
CA VAL A 80 18.10 16.54 11.44
C VAL A 80 18.19 16.57 12.95
N GLU A 81 18.47 17.75 13.48
CA GLU A 81 18.49 18.06 14.90
C GLU A 81 17.44 19.13 15.19
N PHE A 82 16.59 18.92 16.17
CA PHE A 82 15.52 19.83 16.56
C PHE A 82 15.32 19.79 18.07
N SER A 83 14.72 20.84 18.62
CA SER A 83 14.47 20.95 20.06
C SER A 83 13.06 20.47 20.37
N VAL A 84 12.93 19.62 21.39
CA VAL A 84 11.68 19.18 22.01
C VAL A 84 11.83 19.47 23.51
N ASP A 85 10.98 20.32 24.05
CA ASP A 85 11.00 20.71 25.47
C ASP A 85 12.43 21.09 25.95
N ASN A 86 13.11 21.97 25.20
CA ASN A 86 14.49 22.40 25.43
C ASN A 86 15.54 21.27 25.37
N THR A 87 15.18 20.09 24.96
CA THR A 87 16.10 18.96 24.74
C THR A 87 16.37 18.78 23.26
N LEU A 88 17.64 18.77 22.88
CA LEU A 88 18.04 18.49 21.50
C LEU A 88 17.81 17.00 21.16
N ARG A 89 17.05 16.78 20.11
CA ARG A 89 16.78 15.46 19.55
C ARG A 89 17.34 15.35 18.15
N ARG A 90 17.88 14.18 17.83
CA ARG A 90 18.33 13.85 16.48
C ARG A 90 17.46 12.80 15.87
N GLY A 91 17.26 12.89 14.56
CA GLY A 91 16.50 11.89 13.85
C GLY A 91 16.80 11.86 12.37
N VAL A 92 16.53 10.70 11.77
CA VAL A 92 16.60 10.51 10.33
C VAL A 92 15.20 10.52 9.78
N VAL A 93 14.98 11.26 8.69
CA VAL A 93 13.67 11.41 8.04
C VAL A 93 13.82 11.12 6.55
N ASP A 94 12.91 10.34 6.00
CA ASP A 94 12.83 10.13 4.57
C ASP A 94 12.22 11.37 3.89
N VAL A 95 12.78 11.74 2.75
CA VAL A 95 12.35 12.93 1.99
C VAL A 95 12.33 12.62 0.49
N THR A 96 11.57 13.40 -0.27
CA THR A 96 11.58 13.30 -1.73
C THR A 96 12.93 13.74 -2.29
N ARG A 97 13.27 13.24 -3.48
CA ARG A 97 14.47 13.69 -4.22
C ARG A 97 14.50 15.21 -4.41
N ARG A 98 13.34 15.83 -4.64
CA ARG A 98 13.20 17.26 -4.83
C ARG A 98 13.55 18.03 -3.55
N TYR A 99 13.06 17.59 -2.41
CA TYR A 99 13.35 18.18 -1.10
C TYR A 99 14.82 18.00 -0.75
N PHE A 100 15.37 16.80 -0.93
CA PHE A 100 16.77 16.47 -0.71
C PHE A 100 17.75 17.35 -1.49
N LYS A 101 17.41 17.68 -2.75
CA LYS A 101 18.26 18.55 -3.60
C LYS A 101 18.17 20.03 -3.22
N ARG A 102 17.10 20.45 -2.58
CA ARG A 102 16.82 21.86 -2.26
C ARG A 102 17.51 22.29 -0.96
N HIS A 103 17.72 21.37 -0.05
CA HIS A 103 18.22 21.67 1.29
C HIS A 103 19.55 20.96 1.54
N ASP A 104 20.52 21.69 2.06
CA ASP A 104 21.85 21.19 2.42
C ASP A 104 22.14 21.39 3.92
N ALA A 105 23.19 20.74 4.42
CA ALA A 105 23.69 21.04 5.75
C ALA A 105 24.51 22.36 5.70
N PRO A 106 24.29 23.30 6.61
CA PRO A 106 23.51 23.29 7.86
C PRO A 106 22.14 24.01 7.76
N ASP A 107 21.39 23.87 6.69
CA ASP A 107 20.12 24.57 6.50
C ASP A 107 19.16 24.35 7.68
N ARG A 108 18.32 25.36 7.92
CA ARG A 108 17.17 25.22 8.81
C ARG A 108 15.93 24.93 7.98
N VAL A 109 15.21 23.90 8.38
CA VAL A 109 14.03 23.41 7.68
C VAL A 109 12.88 23.21 8.68
N PRO A 110 11.64 23.49 8.29
CA PRO A 110 10.50 23.19 9.15
C PRO A 110 10.36 21.67 9.32
N ILE A 111 10.16 21.24 10.55
CA ILE A 111 9.84 19.86 10.90
C ILE A 111 8.56 19.85 11.72
N ARG A 112 7.69 18.88 11.43
CA ARG A 112 6.51 18.60 12.23
C ARG A 112 6.74 17.30 13.00
N TYR A 113 6.49 17.30 14.29
CA TYR A 113 6.67 16.13 15.13
C TYR A 113 5.52 16.00 16.15
N LEU A 114 5.31 14.79 16.64
CA LEU A 114 4.34 14.52 17.70
C LEU A 114 5.01 14.70 19.07
N PRO A 115 4.55 15.63 19.94
CA PRO A 115 5.19 15.88 21.24
C PRO A 115 5.27 14.65 22.13
N GLU A 116 4.22 13.81 22.13
CA GLU A 116 4.14 12.57 22.91
C GLU A 116 5.13 11.50 22.41
N ASP A 117 5.40 11.48 21.10
CA ASP A 117 6.33 10.57 20.46
C ASP A 117 7.14 11.28 19.36
N PRO A 118 8.26 11.93 19.70
CA PRO A 118 9.07 12.66 18.72
C PRO A 118 9.75 11.79 17.64
N GLN A 119 9.56 10.47 17.68
CA GLN A 119 9.94 9.59 16.58
C GLN A 119 8.96 9.70 15.43
N ILE A 120 7.70 10.03 15.70
CA ILE A 120 6.69 10.35 14.70
C ILE A 120 6.92 11.80 14.26
N ARG A 121 7.57 11.96 13.11
CA ARG A 121 7.98 13.26 12.57
C ARG A 121 7.98 13.27 11.05
N GLU A 122 7.82 14.44 10.49
CA GLU A 122 7.76 14.67 9.06
C GLU A 122 8.52 15.94 8.69
N LEU A 123 9.29 15.88 7.62
CA LEU A 123 10.01 17.00 7.04
C LEU A 123 9.40 17.46 5.71
N ASP A 124 8.97 16.50 4.91
CA ASP A 124 8.45 16.70 3.56
C ASP A 124 7.06 16.08 3.44
N PRO A 125 5.98 16.88 3.46
CA PRO A 125 4.62 16.37 3.31
C PRO A 125 4.38 15.63 1.99
N ALA A 126 5.21 15.86 0.97
CA ALA A 126 5.10 15.14 -0.30
C ALA A 126 5.49 13.65 -0.20
N MET A 127 6.10 13.24 0.93
CA MET A 127 6.35 11.83 1.24
C MET A 127 5.10 11.05 1.67
N ARG A 128 3.99 11.73 1.93
CA ARG A 128 2.70 11.10 2.28
C ARG A 128 2.07 10.43 1.08
N ASN A 129 2.75 9.47 0.49
CA ASN A 129 2.20 8.76 -0.67
C ASN A 129 1.19 7.71 -0.21
N ARG A 130 -0.09 7.96 -0.50
CA ARG A 130 -1.22 7.04 -0.24
C ARG A 130 -1.41 5.98 -1.32
N SER A 131 -0.66 6.06 -2.41
CA SER A 131 -0.96 5.26 -3.60
C SER A 131 -0.63 3.77 -3.46
N ASP A 132 0.31 3.40 -2.61
CA ASP A 132 0.81 2.03 -2.53
C ASP A 132 -0.24 1.05 -2.01
N GLY A 133 -0.98 1.40 -0.96
CA GLY A 133 -2.06 0.56 -0.42
C GLY A 133 -3.20 0.35 -1.41
N ILE A 134 -3.62 1.41 -2.12
CA ILE A 134 -4.67 1.33 -3.13
C ILE A 134 -4.23 0.46 -4.31
N ALA A 135 -3.00 0.62 -4.79
CA ALA A 135 -2.45 -0.17 -5.89
C ALA A 135 -2.42 -1.66 -5.54
N ILE A 136 -2.04 -2.02 -4.33
CA ILE A 136 -2.03 -3.41 -3.85
C ILE A 136 -3.45 -3.99 -3.80
N VAL A 137 -4.44 -3.26 -3.29
CA VAL A 137 -5.84 -3.70 -3.29
C VAL A 137 -6.34 -3.97 -4.70
N ILE A 138 -6.04 -3.08 -5.65
CA ILE A 138 -6.39 -3.24 -7.07
C ILE A 138 -5.76 -4.51 -7.64
N ILE A 139 -4.48 -4.77 -7.36
CA ILE A 139 -3.77 -5.98 -7.82
C ILE A 139 -4.46 -7.24 -7.30
N PHE A 140 -4.81 -7.31 -6.02
CA PHE A 140 -5.52 -8.46 -5.45
C PHE A 140 -6.91 -8.67 -6.06
N LEU A 141 -7.63 -7.59 -6.37
CA LEU A 141 -8.91 -7.66 -7.08
C LEU A 141 -8.74 -8.25 -8.49
N PHE A 142 -7.72 -7.81 -9.24
CA PHE A 142 -7.42 -8.35 -10.56
C PHE A 142 -7.02 -9.82 -10.52
N ILE A 143 -6.22 -10.25 -9.54
CA ILE A 143 -5.85 -11.65 -9.34
C ILE A 143 -7.09 -12.50 -9.07
N GLY A 144 -7.98 -12.05 -8.19
CA GLY A 144 -9.23 -12.73 -7.89
C GLY A 144 -10.13 -12.89 -9.13
N LEU A 145 -10.31 -11.81 -9.90
CA LEU A 145 -11.09 -11.82 -11.15
C LEU A 145 -10.47 -12.73 -12.21
N ALA A 146 -9.16 -12.65 -12.43
CA ALA A 146 -8.46 -13.49 -13.40
C ALA A 146 -8.60 -14.99 -13.08
N ASN A 147 -8.47 -15.37 -11.81
CA ASN A 147 -8.69 -16.75 -11.37
C ASN A 147 -10.14 -17.22 -11.60
N GLY A 148 -11.12 -16.33 -11.40
CA GLY A 148 -12.52 -16.60 -11.69
C GLY A 148 -12.76 -16.90 -13.17
N VAL A 149 -12.24 -16.06 -14.07
CA VAL A 149 -12.41 -16.21 -15.53
C VAL A 149 -11.72 -17.49 -16.04
N MET A 150 -10.49 -17.77 -15.60
CA MET A 150 -9.77 -18.98 -16.02
C MET A 150 -10.42 -20.27 -15.50
N GLY A 151 -11.06 -20.22 -14.34
CA GLY A 151 -11.83 -21.36 -13.80
C GLY A 151 -13.04 -21.74 -14.65
N ILE A 152 -13.77 -20.75 -15.16
CA ILE A 152 -14.96 -20.95 -16.00
C ILE A 152 -14.59 -21.57 -17.35
N GLY A 153 -13.51 -21.12 -17.99
CA GLY A 153 -13.10 -21.65 -19.30
C GLY A 153 -12.66 -23.12 -19.29
N LYS A 154 -12.11 -23.61 -18.17
CA LYS A 154 -11.71 -25.02 -18.04
C LYS A 154 -12.91 -25.99 -17.91
N GLU A 155 -13.99 -25.56 -17.34
CA GLU A 155 -15.19 -26.41 -17.21
C GLU A 155 -15.98 -26.54 -18.51
N GLU A 156 -16.02 -25.48 -19.32
CA GLU A 156 -16.65 -25.55 -20.65
C GLU A 156 -15.88 -26.49 -21.58
N GLY A 157 -14.55 -26.48 -21.58
CA GLY A 157 -13.74 -27.40 -22.38
C GLY A 157 -13.95 -28.87 -22.04
N LYS A 158 -14.17 -29.22 -20.77
CA LYS A 158 -14.48 -30.59 -20.35
C LYS A 158 -15.88 -31.06 -20.76
N ARG A 159 -16.87 -30.16 -20.75
CA ARG A 159 -18.25 -30.50 -21.18
C ARG A 159 -18.33 -30.73 -22.67
N THR A 160 -17.56 -30.03 -23.48
CA THR A 160 -17.53 -30.21 -24.95
C THR A 160 -16.87 -31.54 -25.34
N GLN A 161 -15.81 -31.96 -24.64
CA GLN A 161 -15.14 -33.26 -24.87
C GLN A 161 -16.02 -34.43 -24.45
N ALA A 162 -16.80 -34.33 -23.37
CA ALA A 162 -17.68 -35.42 -22.92
C ALA A 162 -18.85 -35.67 -23.91
N LYS A 163 -19.35 -34.61 -24.57
CA LYS A 163 -20.43 -34.77 -25.57
C LYS A 163 -19.96 -35.34 -26.92
N GLY A 164 -18.71 -35.07 -27.32
CA GLY A 164 -18.16 -35.58 -28.58
C GLY A 164 -17.74 -37.08 -28.53
N GLY A 165 -17.71 -37.70 -27.35
CA GLY A 165 -17.35 -39.10 -27.16
C GLY A 165 -18.58 -40.08 -27.20
N GLU A 166 -19.80 -39.57 -27.17
CA GLU A 166 -21.04 -40.42 -27.24
C GLU A 166 -21.58 -40.63 -28.67
N GLU A 167 -20.98 -39.99 -29.69
CA GLU A 167 -21.43 -40.11 -31.09
C GLU A 167 -20.54 -41.03 -31.95
N GLN A 168 -19.70 -41.87 -31.39
CA GLN A 168 -18.93 -42.92 -32.09
C GLN A 168 -19.36 -44.32 -31.55
#